data_c96ab669d679010a11f376a3ca5ed488
#
_entry.id   c96ab669d679010a11f376a3ca5ed488
#
_cell.length_a   1.000
_cell.length_b   1.000
_cell.length_c   1.000
_cell.angle_alpha   90.00
_cell.angle_beta   90.00
_cell.angle_gamma   90.00
#
_symmetry.space_group_name_H-M   'P 1'
#
loop_
_entity.id
_entity.type
_entity.pdbx_description
1 polymer ?
#
loop_
_entity_poly.entity_id
_entity_poly.type
_entity_poly.pdbx_seq_one_letter_code
_entity_poly.pdbx_strand_id
1 'polypeptide(L)'
;MYLTDAIGGHGGIAKFNRDFMQAVCSHPACKEMVAYPRVASNSVTGSVPRNLKYVTEALNNKYRYLTAVTRGLLSFEKCDLVVCGHINLLPLAWMASVWAGVPLVLIIHGIEAWAPHKNTLVNRIVMRIDACICVSEVSRSRFMSWSGVAIEKCHILPNCIDLLQFSPSSKNEPLLSRHKLNNKTVLMTLGRLVSSDRYKGFDEVLEVLPHLIERLPNVVYLIVGDGPDRDRLKHKASSLGVADRVVFTGLIPESEKVAYYSLADVFVMPSRGEGFGIVYLEAMACGIPTVASRLDGGREALRNGMLGILVDPNDREDVKQGILDALKQRKGRPDGLDYFSFPAFELRLHDILDRVLSANTECRAMKKVSLWR
;
A
#
# COMPACT_ATOMS: atom_id res chain seq x y z
N MET A 1 10.60 3.97 -15.42
CA MET A 1 10.12 3.17 -14.27
C MET A 1 9.48 1.89 -14.77
N TYR A 2 9.81 0.75 -14.16
CA TYR A 2 9.22 -0.56 -14.42
C TYR A 2 8.29 -0.90 -13.27
N LEU A 3 7.01 -1.20 -13.54
CA LEU A 3 6.01 -1.41 -12.48
C LEU A 3 5.02 -2.54 -12.86
N THR A 4 4.38 -3.13 -11.84
CA THR A 4 3.36 -4.15 -12.05
C THR A 4 2.09 -3.51 -12.56
N ASP A 5 1.52 -2.60 -11.79
CA ASP A 5 0.30 -1.85 -12.07
C ASP A 5 0.34 -0.45 -11.46
N ALA A 6 -0.45 0.45 -12.00
CA ALA A 6 -0.66 1.79 -11.47
C ALA A 6 -1.99 2.37 -11.98
N ILE A 7 -1.98 3.11 -13.10
CA ILE A 7 -3.20 3.65 -13.69
C ILE A 7 -4.01 2.50 -14.31
N GLY A 8 -5.28 2.38 -13.95
CA GLY A 8 -6.12 1.23 -14.29
C GLY A 8 -5.93 0.00 -13.38
N GLY A 9 -5.01 0.04 -12.43
CA GLY A 9 -4.82 -0.98 -11.41
C GLY A 9 -5.58 -0.70 -10.11
N HIS A 10 -5.71 -1.74 -9.27
CA HIS A 10 -6.41 -1.67 -7.99
C HIS A 10 -5.50 -2.03 -6.82
N GLY A 11 -5.84 -1.52 -5.63
CA GLY A 11 -5.15 -1.83 -4.37
C GLY A 11 -3.97 -0.93 -4.06
N GLY A 12 -3.30 -1.24 -2.93
CA GLY A 12 -2.29 -0.37 -2.34
C GLY A 12 -1.05 -0.14 -3.21
N ILE A 13 -0.55 -1.19 -3.91
CA ILE A 13 0.61 -1.08 -4.79
C ILE A 13 0.30 -0.15 -5.97
N ALA A 14 -0.85 -0.34 -6.62
CA ALA A 14 -1.26 0.51 -7.74
C ALA A 14 -1.41 1.98 -7.32
N LYS A 15 -2.01 2.22 -6.14
CA LYS A 15 -2.12 3.57 -5.59
C LYS A 15 -0.74 4.18 -5.29
N PHE A 16 0.14 3.45 -4.58
CA PHE A 16 1.49 3.93 -4.30
C PHE A 16 2.23 4.29 -5.59
N ASN A 17 2.16 3.45 -6.62
CA ASN A 17 2.82 3.70 -7.89
C ASN A 17 2.27 4.95 -8.60
N ARG A 18 0.96 5.22 -8.51
CA ARG A 18 0.35 6.48 -9.04
C ARG A 18 0.88 7.69 -8.29
N ASP A 19 0.84 7.66 -6.96
CA ASP A 19 1.31 8.76 -6.11
C ASP A 19 2.81 9.00 -6.34
N PHE A 20 3.60 7.93 -6.44
CA PHE A 20 5.04 8.01 -6.74
C PHE A 20 5.31 8.68 -8.09
N MET A 21 4.61 8.24 -9.16
CA MET A 21 4.78 8.85 -10.48
C MET A 21 4.38 10.32 -10.50
N GLN A 22 3.28 10.65 -9.83
CA GLN A 22 2.81 12.05 -9.72
C GLN A 22 3.84 12.91 -8.99
N ALA A 23 4.38 12.43 -7.87
CA ALA A 23 5.39 13.15 -7.11
C ALA A 23 6.75 13.24 -7.82
N VAL A 24 7.17 12.22 -8.60
CA VAL A 24 8.35 12.34 -9.46
C VAL A 24 8.15 13.37 -10.54
N CYS A 25 6.98 13.38 -11.17
CA CYS A 25 6.66 14.31 -12.25
C CYS A 25 6.56 15.78 -11.80
N SER A 26 6.27 16.03 -10.52
CA SER A 26 6.26 17.38 -9.95
C SER A 26 7.65 17.86 -9.52
N HIS A 27 8.65 16.97 -9.49
CA HIS A 27 10.01 17.37 -9.11
C HIS A 27 10.58 18.38 -10.11
N PRO A 28 11.15 19.54 -9.67
CA PRO A 28 11.62 20.60 -10.55
C PRO A 28 12.65 20.14 -11.58
N ALA A 29 13.48 19.16 -11.25
CA ALA A 29 14.47 18.59 -12.16
C ALA A 29 13.90 17.51 -13.11
N CYS A 30 12.65 17.05 -12.92
CA CYS A 30 12.05 16.01 -13.76
C CYS A 30 11.54 16.58 -15.07
N LYS A 31 12.30 16.37 -16.15
CA LYS A 31 11.87 16.77 -17.51
C LYS A 31 10.83 15.82 -18.08
N GLU A 32 11.07 14.52 -17.97
CA GLU A 32 10.21 13.46 -18.48
C GLU A 32 10.34 12.21 -17.61
N MET A 33 9.23 11.52 -17.38
CA MET A 33 9.17 10.21 -16.78
C MET A 33 8.53 9.22 -17.76
N VAL A 34 9.19 8.08 -18.00
CA VAL A 34 8.61 6.99 -18.80
C VAL A 34 8.29 5.82 -17.89
N ALA A 35 7.04 5.38 -17.91
CA ALA A 35 6.55 4.27 -17.08
C ALA A 35 6.08 3.10 -17.95
N TYR A 36 6.58 1.90 -17.63
CA TYR A 36 6.23 0.64 -18.28
C TYR A 36 5.39 -0.22 -17.31
N PRO A 37 4.05 -0.13 -17.34
CA PRO A 37 3.19 -0.99 -16.55
C PRO A 37 3.06 -2.36 -17.21
N ARG A 38 2.99 -3.42 -16.40
CA ARG A 38 2.82 -4.79 -16.89
C ARG A 38 1.36 -5.20 -16.99
N VAL A 39 0.54 -4.74 -16.05
CA VAL A 39 -0.87 -5.13 -15.91
C VAL A 39 -1.74 -3.91 -15.68
N ALA A 40 -2.92 -3.89 -16.28
CA ALA A 40 -4.03 -3.04 -15.90
C ALA A 40 -5.31 -3.87 -15.89
N SER A 41 -6.10 -3.74 -14.84
CA SER A 41 -7.38 -4.45 -14.68
C SER A 41 -8.52 -3.71 -15.40
N ASN A 42 -8.41 -2.39 -15.51
CA ASN A 42 -9.37 -1.50 -16.17
C ASN A 42 -8.71 -0.67 -17.26
N SER A 43 -9.53 0.02 -18.05
CA SER A 43 -9.05 1.03 -18.98
C SER A 43 -8.20 2.08 -18.25
N VAL A 44 -7.11 2.49 -18.90
CA VAL A 44 -6.27 3.59 -18.42
C VAL A 44 -7.03 4.89 -18.64
N THR A 45 -7.82 5.29 -17.64
CA THR A 45 -8.62 6.54 -17.66
C THR A 45 -8.16 7.42 -16.51
N GLY A 46 -8.13 8.72 -16.71
CA GLY A 46 -7.73 9.73 -15.73
C GLY A 46 -6.70 10.71 -16.27
N SER A 47 -6.52 11.82 -15.57
CA SER A 47 -5.48 12.79 -15.86
C SER A 47 -4.12 12.24 -15.45
N VAL A 48 -3.19 12.21 -16.40
CA VAL A 48 -1.78 11.89 -16.13
C VAL A 48 -0.96 13.18 -16.13
N PRO A 49 0.14 13.28 -15.38
CA PRO A 49 1.06 14.40 -15.48
C PRO A 49 1.52 14.61 -16.92
N ARG A 50 1.67 15.87 -17.35
CA ARG A 50 2.02 16.20 -18.74
C ARG A 50 3.38 15.65 -19.18
N ASN A 51 4.30 15.51 -18.24
CA ASN A 51 5.65 14.95 -18.44
C ASN A 51 5.74 13.45 -18.14
N LEU A 52 4.60 12.73 -17.98
CA LEU A 52 4.54 11.29 -17.84
C LEU A 52 4.17 10.61 -19.16
N LYS A 53 5.09 9.82 -19.71
CA LYS A 53 4.81 8.89 -20.79
C LYS A 53 4.47 7.51 -20.23
N TYR A 54 3.17 7.19 -20.20
CA TYR A 54 2.67 5.91 -19.70
C TYR A 54 2.47 4.94 -20.85
N VAL A 55 3.33 3.89 -20.94
CA VAL A 55 3.42 2.99 -22.12
C VAL A 55 2.36 1.89 -22.02
N THR A 56 1.17 2.15 -22.55
CA THR A 56 0.03 1.21 -22.51
C THR A 56 0.19 0.00 -23.43
N GLU A 57 1.01 0.08 -24.46
CA GLU A 57 1.29 -1.02 -25.40
C GLU A 57 1.92 -2.24 -24.71
N ALA A 58 2.55 -2.03 -23.54
CA ALA A 58 3.17 -3.05 -22.72
C ALA A 58 2.18 -3.88 -21.90
N LEU A 59 0.92 -3.45 -21.80
CA LEU A 59 -0.07 -4.00 -20.87
C LEU A 59 -0.52 -5.42 -21.21
N ASN A 60 -0.71 -6.22 -20.15
CA ASN A 60 -1.39 -7.53 -20.16
C ASN A 60 -0.80 -8.59 -21.08
N ASN A 61 0.39 -8.38 -21.66
CA ASN A 61 1.07 -9.33 -22.50
C ASN A 61 2.59 -9.33 -22.26
N LYS A 62 3.14 -10.46 -21.85
CA LYS A 62 4.55 -10.60 -21.51
C LYS A 62 5.50 -10.26 -22.69
N TYR A 63 5.15 -10.65 -23.90
CA TYR A 63 5.98 -10.40 -25.08
C TYR A 63 5.93 -8.93 -25.49
N ARG A 64 4.74 -8.33 -25.51
CA ARG A 64 4.57 -6.89 -25.76
C ARG A 64 5.30 -6.06 -24.72
N TYR A 65 5.24 -6.46 -23.45
CA TYR A 65 5.98 -5.82 -22.38
C TYR A 65 7.48 -5.83 -22.64
N LEU A 66 8.07 -7.01 -22.94
CA LEU A 66 9.49 -7.13 -23.26
C LEU A 66 9.86 -6.30 -24.50
N THR A 67 9.05 -6.35 -25.57
CA THR A 67 9.28 -5.58 -26.79
C THR A 67 9.25 -4.07 -26.54
N ALA A 68 8.27 -3.58 -25.77
CA ALA A 68 8.15 -2.18 -25.41
C ALA A 68 9.35 -1.70 -24.58
N VAL A 69 9.77 -2.49 -23.59
CA VAL A 69 10.95 -2.22 -22.78
C VAL A 69 12.23 -2.20 -23.60
N THR A 70 12.44 -3.21 -24.47
CA THR A 70 13.64 -3.29 -25.34
C THR A 70 13.69 -2.13 -26.31
N ARG A 71 12.56 -1.79 -26.95
CA ARG A 71 12.45 -0.62 -27.83
C ARG A 71 12.77 0.66 -27.08
N GLY A 72 12.24 0.79 -25.85
CA GLY A 72 12.58 1.90 -24.97
C GLY A 72 14.08 1.99 -24.70
N LEU A 73 14.73 0.91 -24.31
CA LEU A 73 16.18 0.88 -24.05
C LEU A 73 17.01 1.28 -25.27
N LEU A 74 16.59 0.89 -26.48
CA LEU A 74 17.29 1.23 -27.72
C LEU A 74 17.05 2.68 -28.18
N SER A 75 15.92 3.28 -27.78
CA SER A 75 15.52 4.66 -28.18
C SER A 75 15.86 5.70 -27.12
N PHE A 76 16.34 5.34 -25.94
CA PHE A 76 16.62 6.30 -24.87
C PHE A 76 17.86 7.16 -25.17
N GLU A 77 17.59 8.44 -25.37
CA GLU A 77 18.54 9.51 -25.12
C GLU A 77 18.64 9.68 -23.59
N LYS A 78 19.67 9.25 -22.93
CA LYS A 78 20.07 9.50 -21.53
C LYS A 78 18.92 9.63 -20.50
N CYS A 79 18.67 8.60 -19.70
CA CYS A 79 17.96 8.74 -18.44
C CYS A 79 18.95 8.94 -17.28
N ASP A 80 18.50 9.53 -16.18
CA ASP A 80 19.32 9.81 -14.99
C ASP A 80 19.07 8.76 -13.89
N LEU A 81 17.96 8.02 -13.94
CA LEU A 81 17.52 7.09 -12.90
C LEU A 81 16.65 5.97 -13.48
N VAL A 82 16.85 4.75 -13.02
CA VAL A 82 15.94 3.63 -13.22
C VAL A 82 15.24 3.29 -11.92
N VAL A 83 13.89 3.24 -11.93
CA VAL A 83 13.08 2.84 -10.78
C VAL A 83 12.41 1.50 -11.07
N CYS A 84 12.59 0.54 -10.15
CA CYS A 84 11.93 -0.76 -10.14
C CYS A 84 10.80 -0.74 -9.12
N GLY A 85 9.55 -0.71 -9.57
CA GLY A 85 8.36 -0.60 -8.72
C GLY A 85 7.91 -1.93 -8.09
N HIS A 86 8.62 -3.05 -8.32
CA HIS A 86 8.31 -4.34 -7.69
C HIS A 86 9.45 -5.33 -7.88
N ILE A 87 9.81 -6.08 -6.82
CA ILE A 87 10.97 -6.99 -6.80
C ILE A 87 10.97 -8.02 -7.95
N ASN A 88 9.81 -8.47 -8.42
CA ASN A 88 9.71 -9.41 -9.56
C ASN A 88 10.20 -8.82 -10.90
N LEU A 89 10.29 -7.51 -11.01
CA LEU A 89 10.78 -6.81 -12.21
C LEU A 89 12.25 -6.40 -12.10
N LEU A 90 12.88 -6.70 -10.97
CA LEU A 90 14.25 -6.28 -10.67
C LEU A 90 15.28 -6.74 -11.71
N PRO A 91 15.27 -7.97 -12.27
CA PRO A 91 16.24 -8.35 -13.30
C PRO A 91 16.18 -7.44 -14.53
N LEU A 92 14.98 -7.08 -14.96
CA LEU A 92 14.78 -6.22 -16.13
C LEU A 92 15.22 -4.77 -15.84
N ALA A 93 14.83 -4.24 -14.68
CA ALA A 93 15.22 -2.90 -14.26
C ALA A 93 16.74 -2.78 -14.07
N TRP A 94 17.39 -3.84 -13.54
CA TRP A 94 18.83 -3.89 -13.41
C TRP A 94 19.56 -3.89 -14.77
N MET A 95 19.07 -4.67 -15.73
CA MET A 95 19.63 -4.63 -17.10
C MET A 95 19.53 -3.21 -17.69
N ALA A 96 18.40 -2.56 -17.51
CA ALA A 96 18.19 -1.18 -17.97
C ALA A 96 19.14 -0.18 -17.30
N SER A 97 19.33 -0.29 -15.98
CA SER A 97 20.26 0.54 -15.21
C SER A 97 21.70 0.37 -15.67
N VAL A 98 22.14 -0.88 -15.86
CA VAL A 98 23.51 -1.20 -16.36
C VAL A 98 23.70 -0.66 -17.77
N TRP A 99 22.73 -0.85 -18.67
CA TRP A 99 22.77 -0.34 -20.04
C TRP A 99 22.89 1.18 -20.09
N ALA A 100 22.06 1.87 -19.31
CA ALA A 100 22.07 3.33 -19.25
C ALA A 100 23.23 3.88 -18.39
N GLY A 101 23.86 3.05 -17.58
CA GLY A 101 24.91 3.43 -16.63
C GLY A 101 24.40 4.37 -15.54
N VAL A 102 23.16 4.21 -15.05
CA VAL A 102 22.50 5.09 -14.07
C VAL A 102 22.08 4.33 -12.82
N PRO A 103 21.83 5.01 -11.68
CA PRO A 103 21.41 4.34 -10.45
C PRO A 103 20.08 3.61 -10.60
N LEU A 104 19.94 2.54 -9.80
CA LEU A 104 18.77 1.69 -9.70
C LEU A 104 18.14 1.82 -8.32
N VAL A 105 16.89 2.28 -8.28
CA VAL A 105 16.06 2.32 -7.07
C VAL A 105 15.03 1.20 -7.10
N LEU A 106 14.93 0.41 -6.01
CA LEU A 106 13.93 -0.63 -5.83
C LEU A 106 12.88 -0.16 -4.82
N ILE A 107 11.59 -0.31 -5.15
CA ILE A 107 10.48 -0.05 -4.22
C ILE A 107 10.04 -1.38 -3.58
N ILE A 108 9.89 -1.37 -2.25
CA ILE A 108 9.47 -2.48 -1.39
C ILE A 108 8.12 -2.11 -0.76
N HIS A 109 7.06 -2.86 -1.11
CA HIS A 109 5.71 -2.60 -0.63
C HIS A 109 5.33 -3.43 0.62
N GLY A 110 6.02 -4.57 0.85
CA GLY A 110 5.75 -5.41 2.01
C GLY A 110 6.12 -6.87 1.81
N ILE A 111 5.14 -7.75 1.97
CA ILE A 111 5.29 -9.21 2.07
C ILE A 111 6.04 -9.85 0.88
N GLU A 112 6.00 -9.23 -0.29
CA GLU A 112 6.69 -9.71 -1.51
C GLU A 112 8.22 -9.69 -1.39
N ALA A 113 8.74 -8.93 -0.40
CA ALA A 113 10.18 -8.78 -0.17
C ALA A 113 10.61 -9.04 1.29
N TRP A 114 9.73 -9.60 2.14
CA TRP A 114 10.05 -9.91 3.54
C TRP A 114 10.90 -11.18 3.71
N ALA A 115 11.02 -11.98 2.67
CA ALA A 115 11.86 -13.16 2.62
C ALA A 115 12.65 -13.20 1.31
N PRO A 116 13.72 -14.00 1.22
CA PRO A 116 14.46 -14.19 -0.01
C PRO A 116 13.53 -14.62 -1.16
N HIS A 117 13.73 -14.00 -2.32
CA HIS A 117 12.95 -14.30 -3.49
C HIS A 117 13.26 -15.75 -3.98
N LYS A 118 12.24 -16.46 -4.51
CA LYS A 118 12.40 -17.83 -5.02
C LYS A 118 13.44 -17.94 -6.14
N ASN A 119 13.60 -16.89 -6.95
CA ASN A 119 14.62 -16.81 -7.98
C ASN A 119 15.92 -16.25 -7.39
N THR A 120 16.96 -17.07 -7.32
CA THR A 120 18.29 -16.74 -6.77
C THR A 120 18.97 -15.59 -7.53
N LEU A 121 18.68 -15.39 -8.81
CA LEU A 121 19.18 -14.25 -9.57
C LEU A 121 18.69 -12.94 -9.00
N VAL A 122 17.40 -12.86 -8.62
CA VAL A 122 16.83 -11.67 -7.98
C VAL A 122 17.58 -11.35 -6.68
N ASN A 123 17.85 -12.36 -5.84
CA ASN A 123 18.58 -12.18 -4.58
C ASN A 123 20.01 -11.66 -4.80
N ARG A 124 20.68 -12.09 -5.86
CA ARG A 124 22.01 -11.58 -6.23
C ARG A 124 21.96 -10.13 -6.73
N ILE A 125 20.91 -9.78 -7.49
CA ILE A 125 20.75 -8.43 -8.03
C ILE A 125 20.35 -7.44 -6.93
N VAL A 126 19.58 -7.88 -5.93
CA VAL A 126 19.21 -7.04 -4.76
C VAL A 126 20.43 -6.39 -4.11
N MET A 127 21.55 -7.09 -4.00
CA MET A 127 22.80 -6.55 -3.43
C MET A 127 23.44 -5.46 -4.30
N ARG A 128 22.97 -5.27 -5.53
CA ARG A 128 23.54 -4.32 -6.52
C ARG A 128 22.70 -3.09 -6.75
N ILE A 129 21.61 -2.94 -6.01
CA ILE A 129 20.79 -1.72 -6.08
C ILE A 129 21.55 -0.56 -5.45
N ASP A 130 21.29 0.65 -5.96
CA ASP A 130 21.89 1.87 -5.42
C ASP A 130 21.10 2.40 -4.25
N ALA A 131 19.76 2.25 -4.29
CA ALA A 131 18.89 2.55 -3.17
C ALA A 131 17.64 1.67 -3.17
N CYS A 132 16.98 1.53 -2.01
CA CYS A 132 15.63 1.02 -1.89
C CYS A 132 14.72 1.98 -1.13
N ILE A 133 13.44 1.99 -1.52
CA ILE A 133 12.38 2.76 -0.88
C ILE A 133 11.40 1.76 -0.27
N CYS A 134 11.28 1.76 1.05
CA CYS A 134 10.40 0.87 1.81
C CYS A 134 9.20 1.68 2.35
N VAL A 135 8.01 1.11 2.27
CA VAL A 135 6.77 1.79 2.73
C VAL A 135 6.67 1.88 4.27
N SER A 136 7.52 1.12 5.00
CA SER A 136 7.51 1.08 6.46
C SER A 136 8.87 0.61 7.01
N GLU A 137 9.13 0.91 8.28
CA GLU A 137 10.28 0.39 9.03
C GLU A 137 10.22 -1.14 9.14
N VAL A 138 9.02 -1.70 9.36
CA VAL A 138 8.81 -3.15 9.39
C VAL A 138 9.24 -3.78 8.07
N SER A 139 8.83 -3.22 6.94
CA SER A 139 9.23 -3.71 5.62
C SER A 139 10.72 -3.57 5.38
N ARG A 140 11.32 -2.43 5.80
CA ARG A 140 12.77 -2.20 5.73
C ARG A 140 13.55 -3.24 6.54
N SER A 141 13.19 -3.43 7.80
CA SER A 141 13.89 -4.34 8.71
C SER A 141 13.81 -5.79 8.21
N ARG A 142 12.63 -6.24 7.76
CA ARG A 142 12.43 -7.58 7.19
C ARG A 142 13.19 -7.77 5.88
N PHE A 143 13.21 -6.77 5.00
CA PHE A 143 14.00 -6.81 3.77
C PHE A 143 15.50 -6.88 4.07
N MET A 144 16.00 -6.05 4.97
CA MET A 144 17.42 -6.02 5.33
C MET A 144 17.90 -7.30 6.01
N SER A 145 17.03 -8.02 6.74
CA SER A 145 17.41 -9.25 7.45
C SER A 145 17.95 -10.36 6.55
N TRP A 146 17.67 -10.32 5.24
CA TRP A 146 18.13 -11.31 4.29
C TRP A 146 18.88 -10.75 3.08
N SER A 147 18.65 -9.47 2.73
CA SER A 147 19.11 -8.91 1.46
C SER A 147 20.58 -8.51 1.45
N GLY A 148 21.18 -8.28 2.62
CA GLY A 148 22.55 -7.75 2.73
C GLY A 148 22.71 -6.30 2.24
N VAL A 149 21.59 -5.60 1.97
CA VAL A 149 21.61 -4.18 1.57
C VAL A 149 21.92 -3.32 2.78
N ALA A 150 22.86 -2.39 2.65
CA ALA A 150 23.24 -1.48 3.71
C ALA A 150 22.11 -0.50 4.07
N ILE A 151 22.01 -0.12 5.35
CA ILE A 151 20.92 0.73 5.86
C ILE A 151 20.88 2.11 5.20
N GLU A 152 22.04 2.64 4.83
CA GLU A 152 22.19 3.96 4.19
C GLU A 152 21.52 4.01 2.81
N LYS A 153 21.33 2.85 2.18
CA LYS A 153 20.62 2.69 0.92
C LYS A 153 19.12 2.51 1.09
N CYS A 154 18.63 2.31 2.31
CA CYS A 154 17.25 1.95 2.60
C CYS A 154 16.46 3.13 3.16
N HIS A 155 15.71 3.81 2.32
CA HIS A 155 14.88 4.95 2.67
C HIS A 155 13.45 4.52 3.01
N ILE A 156 12.80 5.24 3.95
CA ILE A 156 11.39 5.02 4.28
C ILE A 156 10.56 6.10 3.60
N LEU A 157 9.56 5.66 2.84
CA LEU A 157 8.56 6.52 2.23
C LEU A 157 7.17 5.91 2.50
N PRO A 158 6.48 6.31 3.57
CA PRO A 158 5.14 5.83 3.87
C PRO A 158 4.15 6.18 2.76
N ASN A 159 3.12 5.36 2.59
CA ASN A 159 2.01 5.69 1.69
C ASN A 159 1.37 7.02 2.08
N CYS A 160 0.73 7.69 1.12
CA CYS A 160 -0.02 8.91 1.38
C CYS A 160 -1.52 8.75 1.12
N ILE A 161 -2.26 9.74 1.59
CA ILE A 161 -3.71 9.85 1.45
C ILE A 161 -4.08 11.22 0.88
N ASP A 162 -5.05 11.23 -0.02
CA ASP A 162 -5.69 12.45 -0.47
C ASP A 162 -6.75 12.87 0.56
N LEU A 163 -6.42 13.88 1.35
CA LEU A 163 -7.27 14.41 2.42
C LEU A 163 -8.45 15.26 1.90
N LEU A 164 -8.47 15.58 0.60
CA LEU A 164 -9.62 16.22 -0.04
C LEU A 164 -10.64 15.18 -0.51
N GLN A 165 -10.15 14.07 -1.08
CA GLN A 165 -10.99 12.96 -1.52
C GLN A 165 -11.59 12.20 -0.32
N PHE A 166 -10.76 11.89 0.68
CA PHE A 166 -11.18 11.20 1.91
C PHE A 166 -11.38 12.22 3.01
N SER A 167 -12.64 12.46 3.38
CA SER A 167 -13.01 13.43 4.41
C SER A 167 -14.20 12.93 5.23
N PRO A 168 -14.33 13.36 6.48
CA PRO A 168 -15.49 13.03 7.30
C PRO A 168 -16.78 13.42 6.61
N SER A 169 -17.75 12.51 6.62
CA SER A 169 -19.08 12.72 6.06
C SER A 169 -20.15 12.09 6.94
N SER A 170 -21.40 12.53 6.80
CA SER A 170 -22.56 11.87 7.42
C SER A 170 -22.71 10.45 6.88
N LYS A 171 -23.31 9.57 7.70
CA LYS A 171 -23.64 8.20 7.27
C LYS A 171 -24.53 8.23 6.03
N ASN A 172 -24.20 7.40 5.04
CA ASN A 172 -24.96 7.30 3.79
C ASN A 172 -26.24 6.49 4.02
N GLU A 173 -27.39 7.18 4.17
CA GLU A 173 -28.69 6.54 4.47
C GLU A 173 -29.13 5.49 3.46
N PRO A 174 -29.00 5.68 2.14
CA PRO A 174 -29.29 4.63 1.16
C PRO A 174 -28.46 3.35 1.38
N LEU A 175 -27.16 3.46 1.72
CA LEU A 175 -26.33 2.30 2.00
C LEU A 175 -26.65 1.67 3.35
N LEU A 176 -26.98 2.46 4.40
CA LEU A 176 -27.46 1.94 5.67
C LEU A 176 -28.69 1.06 5.47
N SER A 177 -29.68 1.54 4.69
CA SER A 177 -30.91 0.81 4.40
C SER A 177 -30.65 -0.43 3.55
N ARG A 178 -29.81 -0.32 2.50
CA ARG A 178 -29.43 -1.44 1.63
C ARG A 178 -28.82 -2.61 2.42
N HIS A 179 -27.95 -2.29 3.38
CA HIS A 179 -27.24 -3.30 4.17
C HIS A 179 -27.89 -3.59 5.52
N LYS A 180 -29.09 -3.04 5.80
CA LYS A 180 -29.84 -3.19 7.07
C LYS A 180 -29.02 -2.80 8.31
N LEU A 181 -28.27 -1.69 8.19
CA LEU A 181 -27.37 -1.18 9.22
C LEU A 181 -27.99 -0.05 10.08
N ASN A 182 -29.26 0.30 9.86
CA ASN A 182 -29.96 1.31 10.65
C ASN A 182 -29.94 0.93 12.14
N ASN A 183 -29.57 1.88 13.01
CA ASN A 183 -29.44 1.69 14.46
C ASN A 183 -28.48 0.57 14.87
N LYS A 184 -27.50 0.24 14.01
CA LYS A 184 -26.43 -0.73 14.32
C LYS A 184 -25.13 -0.01 14.67
N THR A 185 -24.33 -0.65 15.54
CA THR A 185 -22.91 -0.32 15.73
C THR A 185 -22.12 -1.11 14.68
N VAL A 186 -21.45 -0.42 13.76
CA VAL A 186 -20.83 -1.02 12.60
C VAL A 186 -19.31 -1.09 12.78
N LEU A 187 -18.79 -2.31 12.91
CA LEU A 187 -17.36 -2.60 12.75
C LEU A 187 -17.10 -2.86 11.27
N MET A 188 -16.04 -2.32 10.71
CA MET A 188 -15.74 -2.45 9.28
C MET A 188 -14.31 -2.90 9.04
N THR A 189 -14.13 -3.83 8.10
CA THR A 189 -12.84 -4.13 7.46
C THR A 189 -13.00 -4.05 5.95
N LEU A 190 -12.00 -3.49 5.25
CA LEU A 190 -11.99 -3.41 3.80
C LEU A 190 -10.77 -4.13 3.24
N GLY A 191 -10.97 -5.09 2.34
CA GLY A 191 -9.88 -5.82 1.72
C GLY A 191 -10.33 -6.93 0.78
N ARG A 192 -9.36 -7.50 0.03
CA ARG A 192 -9.59 -8.66 -0.82
C ARG A 192 -9.78 -9.90 0.04
N LEU A 193 -10.72 -10.75 -0.33
CA LEU A 193 -11.01 -12.01 0.35
C LEU A 193 -10.35 -13.17 -0.40
N VAL A 194 -9.01 -13.26 -0.28
CA VAL A 194 -8.20 -14.30 -0.92
C VAL A 194 -7.37 -15.04 0.11
N SER A 195 -7.07 -16.31 -0.14
CA SER A 195 -6.35 -17.16 0.82
C SER A 195 -4.95 -16.64 1.16
N SER A 196 -4.29 -15.96 0.24
CA SER A 196 -3.00 -15.30 0.47
C SER A 196 -3.07 -14.10 1.41
N ASP A 197 -4.25 -13.51 1.59
CA ASP A 197 -4.47 -12.30 2.37
C ASP A 197 -5.18 -12.57 3.72
N ARG A 198 -5.23 -13.83 4.18
CA ARG A 198 -5.83 -14.21 5.48
C ARG A 198 -5.19 -13.51 6.67
N TYR A 199 -3.98 -13.01 6.49
CA TYR A 199 -3.28 -12.20 7.50
C TYR A 199 -3.98 -10.87 7.82
N LYS A 200 -5.00 -10.46 7.06
CA LYS A 200 -5.69 -9.15 7.23
C LYS A 200 -6.60 -9.06 8.45
N GLY A 201 -6.76 -10.11 9.23
CA GLY A 201 -7.46 -10.04 10.50
C GLY A 201 -8.97 -10.22 10.43
N PHE A 202 -9.54 -10.67 9.30
CA PHE A 202 -10.98 -10.99 9.22
C PHE A 202 -11.40 -12.08 10.19
N ASP A 203 -10.55 -13.10 10.34
CA ASP A 203 -10.77 -14.23 11.23
C ASP A 203 -10.77 -13.81 12.71
N GLU A 204 -9.86 -12.92 13.08
CA GLU A 204 -9.70 -12.40 14.44
C GLU A 204 -10.91 -11.58 14.88
N VAL A 205 -11.44 -10.74 13.98
CA VAL A 205 -12.65 -9.97 14.26
C VAL A 205 -13.87 -10.88 14.37
N LEU A 206 -14.02 -11.90 13.53
CA LEU A 206 -15.10 -12.89 13.64
C LEU A 206 -15.03 -13.65 14.97
N GLU A 207 -13.83 -14.02 15.44
CA GLU A 207 -13.63 -14.77 16.68
C GLU A 207 -14.00 -13.99 17.94
N VAL A 208 -13.85 -12.67 17.93
CA VAL A 208 -14.24 -11.83 19.06
C VAL A 208 -15.69 -11.33 18.99
N LEU A 209 -16.35 -11.46 17.83
CA LEU A 209 -17.70 -10.95 17.61
C LEU A 209 -18.75 -11.53 18.57
N PRO A 210 -18.78 -12.84 18.93
CA PRO A 210 -19.71 -13.37 19.93
C PRO A 210 -19.63 -12.61 21.27
N HIS A 211 -18.42 -12.36 21.77
CA HIS A 211 -18.21 -11.64 23.04
C HIS A 211 -18.54 -10.15 22.94
N LEU A 212 -18.41 -9.56 21.75
CA LEU A 212 -18.84 -8.17 21.52
C LEU A 212 -20.38 -8.05 21.53
N ILE A 213 -21.10 -9.03 20.99
CA ILE A 213 -22.58 -9.07 20.97
C ILE A 213 -23.16 -9.10 22.38
N GLU A 214 -22.52 -9.80 23.34
CA GLU A 214 -22.94 -9.82 24.74
C GLU A 214 -22.98 -8.41 25.37
N ARG A 215 -22.04 -7.53 24.99
CA ARG A 215 -21.93 -6.16 25.49
C ARG A 215 -22.63 -5.12 24.59
N LEU A 216 -22.71 -5.41 23.32
CA LEU A 216 -23.21 -4.53 22.26
C LEU A 216 -24.21 -5.32 21.39
N PRO A 217 -25.46 -5.52 21.84
CA PRO A 217 -26.42 -6.37 21.14
C PRO A 217 -26.74 -5.95 19.69
N ASN A 218 -26.46 -4.69 19.34
CA ASN A 218 -26.68 -4.14 18.00
C ASN A 218 -25.41 -4.11 17.14
N VAL A 219 -24.31 -4.72 17.55
CA VAL A 219 -23.07 -4.75 16.76
C VAL A 219 -23.21 -5.60 15.51
N VAL A 220 -22.66 -5.11 14.40
CA VAL A 220 -22.59 -5.79 13.10
C VAL A 220 -21.19 -5.64 12.53
N TYR A 221 -20.67 -6.70 11.93
CA TYR A 221 -19.41 -6.67 11.22
C TYR A 221 -19.64 -6.55 9.71
N LEU A 222 -19.25 -5.43 9.13
CA LEU A 222 -19.33 -5.10 7.71
C LEU A 222 -17.99 -5.43 7.03
N ILE A 223 -17.98 -6.47 6.21
CA ILE A 223 -16.82 -6.88 5.41
C ILE A 223 -16.99 -6.31 4.00
N VAL A 224 -16.15 -5.33 3.66
CA VAL A 224 -16.16 -4.67 2.36
C VAL A 224 -15.08 -5.28 1.46
N GLY A 225 -15.52 -5.91 0.39
CA GLY A 225 -14.66 -6.60 -0.56
C GLY A 225 -15.18 -7.97 -0.96
N ASP A 226 -14.48 -8.59 -1.89
CA ASP A 226 -14.85 -9.91 -2.40
C ASP A 226 -13.61 -10.76 -2.72
N GLY A 227 -13.84 -12.04 -2.98
CA GLY A 227 -12.84 -13.00 -3.39
C GLY A 227 -13.19 -14.44 -3.00
N PRO A 228 -12.40 -15.42 -3.45
CA PRO A 228 -12.69 -16.85 -3.27
C PRO A 228 -12.68 -17.32 -1.80
N ASP A 229 -12.12 -16.54 -0.86
CA ASP A 229 -12.14 -16.88 0.57
C ASP A 229 -13.43 -16.43 1.29
N ARG A 230 -14.36 -15.77 0.58
CA ARG A 230 -15.63 -15.28 1.13
C ARG A 230 -16.49 -16.39 1.74
N ASP A 231 -16.61 -17.52 1.05
CA ASP A 231 -17.48 -18.61 1.52
C ASP A 231 -16.90 -19.29 2.77
N ARG A 232 -15.58 -19.38 2.88
CA ARG A 232 -14.92 -19.83 4.12
C ARG A 232 -15.24 -18.90 5.29
N LEU A 233 -15.18 -17.58 5.10
CA LEU A 233 -15.53 -16.60 6.14
C LEU A 233 -17.01 -16.68 6.53
N LYS A 234 -17.92 -16.90 5.58
CA LYS A 234 -19.34 -17.15 5.88
C LYS A 234 -19.54 -18.42 6.72
N HIS A 235 -18.87 -19.53 6.35
CA HIS A 235 -18.91 -20.76 7.13
C HIS A 235 -18.37 -20.55 8.53
N LYS A 236 -17.27 -19.78 8.69
CA LYS A 236 -16.73 -19.44 10.00
C LYS A 236 -17.73 -18.62 10.82
N ALA A 237 -18.37 -17.60 10.23
CA ALA A 237 -19.40 -16.82 10.91
C ALA A 237 -20.59 -17.70 11.37
N SER A 238 -21.00 -18.67 10.54
CA SER A 238 -22.05 -19.62 10.88
C SER A 238 -21.63 -20.55 12.02
N SER A 239 -20.40 -21.09 12.00
CA SER A 239 -19.89 -21.96 13.05
C SER A 239 -19.72 -21.26 14.41
N LEU A 240 -19.52 -19.95 14.39
CA LEU A 240 -19.46 -19.09 15.57
C LEU A 240 -20.86 -18.59 16.03
N GLY A 241 -21.93 -18.93 15.32
CA GLY A 241 -23.30 -18.51 15.63
C GLY A 241 -23.57 -17.02 15.39
N VAL A 242 -22.77 -16.33 14.55
CA VAL A 242 -22.87 -14.89 14.31
C VAL A 242 -23.15 -14.51 12.86
N ALA A 243 -23.63 -15.45 12.04
CA ALA A 243 -23.88 -15.23 10.62
C ALA A 243 -24.86 -14.07 10.33
N ASP A 244 -25.86 -13.87 11.19
CA ASP A 244 -26.83 -12.76 11.13
C ASP A 244 -26.25 -11.40 11.51
N ARG A 245 -25.04 -11.37 12.02
CA ARG A 245 -24.29 -10.19 12.45
C ARG A 245 -23.14 -9.83 11.50
N VAL A 246 -22.97 -10.55 10.40
CA VAL A 246 -21.91 -10.32 9.41
C VAL A 246 -22.51 -9.97 8.06
N VAL A 247 -22.13 -8.82 7.53
CA VAL A 247 -22.58 -8.32 6.22
C VAL A 247 -21.39 -8.30 5.25
N PHE A 248 -21.53 -9.01 4.13
CA PHE A 248 -20.58 -9.00 3.02
C PHE A 248 -21.11 -8.14 1.89
N THR A 249 -20.41 -7.05 1.56
CA THR A 249 -20.89 -6.12 0.50
C THR A 249 -20.57 -6.60 -0.90
N GLY A 250 -19.54 -7.45 -1.07
CA GLY A 250 -18.91 -7.70 -2.36
C GLY A 250 -17.93 -6.56 -2.73
N LEU A 251 -17.48 -6.55 -3.99
CA LEU A 251 -16.63 -5.49 -4.53
C LEU A 251 -17.41 -4.18 -4.61
N ILE A 252 -16.77 -3.10 -4.26
CA ILE A 252 -17.31 -1.74 -4.38
C ILE A 252 -16.45 -0.91 -5.34
N PRO A 253 -17.03 0.03 -6.09
CA PRO A 253 -16.27 1.01 -6.86
C PRO A 253 -15.38 1.88 -5.96
N GLU A 254 -14.23 2.30 -6.48
CA GLU A 254 -13.31 3.21 -5.75
C GLU A 254 -14.01 4.52 -5.34
N SER A 255 -14.91 5.02 -6.20
CA SER A 255 -15.72 6.23 -5.96
C SER A 255 -16.71 6.12 -4.79
N GLU A 256 -17.07 4.89 -4.40
CA GLU A 256 -18.00 4.65 -3.29
C GLU A 256 -17.31 4.43 -1.95
N LYS A 257 -15.98 4.30 -1.91
CA LYS A 257 -15.23 4.00 -0.68
C LYS A 257 -15.56 4.96 0.47
N VAL A 258 -15.59 6.27 0.22
CA VAL A 258 -15.88 7.28 1.24
C VAL A 258 -17.29 7.05 1.84
N ALA A 259 -18.28 6.75 0.99
CA ALA A 259 -19.64 6.44 1.44
C ALA A 259 -19.68 5.17 2.29
N TYR A 260 -18.89 4.14 1.96
CA TYR A 260 -18.79 2.93 2.78
C TYR A 260 -18.04 3.18 4.09
N TYR A 261 -16.95 3.93 4.10
CA TYR A 261 -16.28 4.33 5.35
C TYR A 261 -17.24 5.09 6.27
N SER A 262 -18.11 5.95 5.73
CA SER A 262 -19.08 6.72 6.54
C SER A 262 -20.07 5.85 7.33
N LEU A 263 -20.31 4.59 6.92
CA LEU A 263 -21.18 3.65 7.63
C LEU A 263 -20.55 3.17 8.94
N ALA A 264 -19.21 3.12 9.01
CA ALA A 264 -18.48 2.51 10.10
C ALA A 264 -18.52 3.37 11.38
N ASP A 265 -18.56 2.70 12.52
CA ASP A 265 -18.30 3.29 13.82
C ASP A 265 -16.84 3.04 14.27
N VAL A 266 -16.26 1.92 13.84
CA VAL A 266 -14.83 1.58 13.99
C VAL A 266 -14.37 0.87 12.71
N PHE A 267 -13.20 1.24 12.21
CA PHE A 267 -12.45 0.46 11.25
C PHE A 267 -11.49 -0.47 12.00
N VAL A 268 -11.57 -1.77 11.76
CA VAL A 268 -10.78 -2.76 12.49
C VAL A 268 -10.13 -3.74 11.53
N MET A 269 -8.79 -3.80 11.54
CA MET A 269 -8.01 -4.75 10.74
C MET A 269 -6.77 -5.19 11.51
N PRO A 270 -6.90 -6.14 12.48
CA PRO A 270 -5.80 -6.64 13.30
C PRO A 270 -4.95 -7.64 12.48
N SER A 271 -4.16 -7.11 11.56
CA SER A 271 -3.40 -7.89 10.59
C SER A 271 -2.09 -8.47 11.15
N ARG A 272 -1.52 -9.48 10.46
CA ARG A 272 -0.20 -10.09 10.78
C ARG A 272 0.84 -9.92 9.68
N GLY A 273 0.46 -9.31 8.58
CA GLY A 273 1.29 -9.27 7.38
C GLY A 273 1.10 -8.03 6.51
N GLU A 274 0.55 -6.95 7.06
CA GLU A 274 0.39 -5.72 6.30
C GLU A 274 1.72 -4.97 6.17
N GLY A 275 2.08 -4.59 4.94
CA GLY A 275 3.30 -3.81 4.69
C GLY A 275 3.21 -2.39 5.24
N PHE A 276 2.03 -1.79 5.17
CA PHE A 276 1.70 -0.48 5.71
C PHE A 276 0.19 -0.34 5.95
N GLY A 277 -0.65 -0.63 4.94
CA GLY A 277 -2.10 -0.59 5.04
C GLY A 277 -2.71 0.79 4.78
N ILE A 278 -2.78 1.19 3.52
CA ILE A 278 -3.38 2.47 3.12
C ILE A 278 -4.84 2.63 3.57
N VAL A 279 -5.57 1.53 3.74
CA VAL A 279 -6.96 1.51 4.20
C VAL A 279 -7.13 2.10 5.61
N TYR A 280 -6.09 2.04 6.44
CA TYR A 280 -6.09 2.72 7.75
C TYR A 280 -6.10 4.25 7.57
N LEU A 281 -5.28 4.75 6.62
CA LEU A 281 -5.27 6.19 6.32
C LEU A 281 -6.60 6.65 5.74
N GLU A 282 -7.22 5.84 4.87
CA GLU A 282 -8.54 6.10 4.28
C GLU A 282 -9.61 6.21 5.38
N ALA A 283 -9.64 5.24 6.32
CA ALA A 283 -10.57 5.25 7.44
C ALA A 283 -10.38 6.47 8.36
N MET A 284 -9.14 6.74 8.77
CA MET A 284 -8.81 7.90 9.63
C MET A 284 -9.11 9.23 8.93
N ALA A 285 -8.85 9.34 7.64
CA ALA A 285 -9.19 10.53 6.85
C ALA A 285 -10.71 10.77 6.79
N CYS A 286 -11.50 9.69 6.74
CA CYS A 286 -12.97 9.75 6.86
C CYS A 286 -13.44 9.97 8.30
N GLY A 287 -12.54 10.14 9.26
CA GLY A 287 -12.86 10.42 10.67
C GLY A 287 -13.31 9.20 11.47
N ILE A 288 -12.98 7.99 11.02
CA ILE A 288 -13.39 6.74 11.67
C ILE A 288 -12.28 6.28 12.62
N PRO A 289 -12.57 6.07 13.92
CA PRO A 289 -11.65 5.45 14.88
C PRO A 289 -11.11 4.11 14.34
N THR A 290 -9.80 3.92 14.40
CA THR A 290 -9.13 2.83 13.69
C THR A 290 -8.34 1.95 14.65
N VAL A 291 -8.52 0.62 14.49
CA VAL A 291 -7.78 -0.43 15.21
C VAL A 291 -6.90 -1.18 14.23
N ALA A 292 -5.59 -1.23 14.51
CA ALA A 292 -4.59 -1.93 13.71
C ALA A 292 -3.74 -2.87 14.56
N SER A 293 -2.93 -3.70 13.90
CA SER A 293 -1.97 -4.57 14.58
C SER A 293 -0.75 -3.77 15.06
N ARG A 294 -0.18 -4.20 16.22
CA ARG A 294 1.15 -3.73 16.66
C ARG A 294 2.31 -4.53 16.06
N LEU A 295 2.03 -5.63 15.33
CA LEU A 295 3.04 -6.60 14.89
C LEU A 295 3.56 -6.38 13.47
N ASP A 296 2.91 -5.54 12.68
CA ASP A 296 3.23 -5.31 11.28
C ASP A 296 3.24 -3.82 10.91
N GLY A 297 3.28 -3.51 9.62
CA GLY A 297 3.32 -2.12 9.13
C GLY A 297 2.08 -1.29 9.46
N GLY A 298 0.97 -1.91 9.87
CA GLY A 298 -0.23 -1.21 10.33
C GLY A 298 0.04 -0.28 11.51
N ARG A 299 0.98 -0.65 12.41
CA ARG A 299 1.38 0.24 13.52
C ARG A 299 1.95 1.57 13.04
N GLU A 300 2.65 1.56 11.90
CA GLU A 300 3.27 2.77 11.35
C GLU A 300 2.24 3.67 10.66
N ALA A 301 1.23 3.07 10.02
CA ALA A 301 0.09 3.82 9.51
C ALA A 301 -0.67 4.56 10.63
N LEU A 302 -0.69 4.01 11.85
CA LEU A 302 -1.24 4.66 13.04
C LEU A 302 -0.18 5.46 13.83
N ARG A 303 1.00 5.77 13.25
CA ARG A 303 2.11 6.44 13.92
C ARG A 303 2.39 5.87 15.31
N ASN A 304 2.54 4.55 15.38
CA ASN A 304 2.80 3.81 16.61
C ASN A 304 1.76 4.06 17.73
N GLY A 305 0.49 4.20 17.37
CA GLY A 305 -0.63 4.39 18.31
C GLY A 305 -1.03 5.85 18.54
N MET A 306 -0.36 6.82 17.94
CA MET A 306 -0.75 8.25 18.06
C MET A 306 -2.07 8.57 17.36
N LEU A 307 -2.40 7.84 16.28
CA LEU A 307 -3.56 8.13 15.43
C LEU A 307 -4.70 7.12 15.60
N GLY A 308 -4.50 6.06 16.39
CA GLY A 308 -5.48 5.00 16.58
C GLY A 308 -5.00 3.95 17.58
N ILE A 309 -5.74 2.87 17.71
CA ILE A 309 -5.49 1.81 18.70
C ILE A 309 -4.69 0.68 18.09
N LEU A 310 -3.67 0.21 18.81
CA LEU A 310 -2.83 -0.92 18.43
C LEU A 310 -3.13 -2.13 19.30
N VAL A 311 -3.39 -3.28 18.66
CA VAL A 311 -3.71 -4.54 19.31
C VAL A 311 -2.75 -5.65 18.87
N ASP A 312 -2.60 -6.67 19.71
CA ASP A 312 -1.98 -7.94 19.33
C ASP A 312 -3.04 -8.85 18.66
N PRO A 313 -2.93 -9.14 17.36
CA PRO A 313 -3.89 -10.03 16.69
C PRO A 313 -3.87 -11.47 17.20
N ASN A 314 -2.87 -11.89 18.01
CA ASN A 314 -2.80 -13.21 18.62
C ASN A 314 -3.53 -13.27 19.97
N ASP A 315 -3.90 -12.12 20.54
CA ASP A 315 -4.64 -12.00 21.78
C ASP A 315 -6.07 -11.50 21.51
N ARG A 316 -7.04 -12.43 21.63
CA ARG A 316 -8.46 -12.12 21.40
C ARG A 316 -9.01 -11.08 22.38
N GLU A 317 -8.52 -11.10 23.62
CA GLU A 317 -8.95 -10.13 24.63
C GLU A 317 -8.46 -8.73 24.26
N ASP A 318 -7.21 -8.59 23.81
CA ASP A 318 -6.64 -7.33 23.37
C ASP A 318 -7.36 -6.80 22.11
N VAL A 319 -7.68 -7.66 21.13
CA VAL A 319 -8.49 -7.28 19.96
C VAL A 319 -9.88 -6.80 20.39
N LYS A 320 -10.56 -7.54 21.25
CA LYS A 320 -11.89 -7.17 21.77
C LYS A 320 -11.83 -5.83 22.50
N GLN A 321 -10.87 -5.66 23.41
CA GLN A 321 -10.73 -4.46 24.21
C GLN A 321 -10.39 -3.25 23.33
N GLY A 322 -9.49 -3.43 22.36
CA GLY A 322 -9.14 -2.39 21.38
C GLY A 322 -10.35 -1.90 20.57
N ILE A 323 -11.25 -2.80 20.17
CA ILE A 323 -12.50 -2.42 19.50
C ILE A 323 -13.41 -1.62 20.44
N LEU A 324 -13.57 -2.08 21.68
CA LEU A 324 -14.40 -1.38 22.67
C LEU A 324 -13.85 0.01 23.00
N ASP A 325 -12.53 0.16 23.06
CA ASP A 325 -11.90 1.46 23.34
C ASP A 325 -11.97 2.38 22.11
N ALA A 326 -11.87 1.85 20.90
CA ALA A 326 -12.09 2.62 19.68
C ALA A 326 -13.53 3.17 19.59
N LEU A 327 -14.53 2.38 20.00
CA LEU A 327 -15.94 2.82 20.05
C LEU A 327 -16.21 3.97 21.02
N LYS A 328 -15.35 4.18 22.03
CA LYS A 328 -15.45 5.32 22.98
C LYS A 328 -14.82 6.59 22.41
N GLN A 329 -13.98 6.47 21.36
CA GLN A 329 -13.33 7.63 20.76
C GLN A 329 -14.32 8.49 19.99
N ARG A 330 -14.10 9.80 20.02
CA ARG A 330 -14.87 10.74 19.19
C ARG A 330 -14.51 10.54 17.73
N LYS A 331 -15.51 10.45 16.85
CA LYS A 331 -15.31 10.47 15.40
C LYS A 331 -14.74 11.83 14.99
N GLY A 332 -13.80 11.79 14.08
CA GLY A 332 -13.12 12.95 13.53
C GLY A 332 -11.76 12.58 13.01
N ARG A 333 -11.22 13.38 12.10
CA ARG A 333 -9.86 13.17 11.59
C ARG A 333 -8.87 13.37 12.75
N PRO A 334 -8.00 12.41 13.06
CA PRO A 334 -7.04 12.56 14.15
C PRO A 334 -5.97 13.61 13.78
N ASP A 335 -5.56 14.38 14.80
CA ASP A 335 -4.48 15.36 14.66
C ASP A 335 -3.17 14.66 14.29
N GLY A 336 -2.45 15.22 13.31
CA GLY A 336 -1.19 14.66 12.82
C GLY A 336 -1.34 13.65 11.67
N LEU A 337 -2.55 13.42 11.15
CA LEU A 337 -2.76 12.63 9.92
C LEU A 337 -2.13 13.31 8.69
N ASP A 338 -1.95 14.64 8.71
CA ASP A 338 -1.28 15.42 7.66
C ASP A 338 0.16 14.95 7.38
N TYR A 339 0.78 14.25 8.33
CA TYR A 339 2.04 13.56 8.12
C TYR A 339 2.00 12.64 6.88
N PHE A 340 0.84 12.07 6.54
CA PHE A 340 0.60 11.20 5.41
C PHE A 340 -0.09 11.91 4.22
N SER A 341 -0.18 13.23 4.23
CA SER A 341 -0.71 13.98 3.09
C SER A 341 0.17 13.81 1.85
N PHE A 342 -0.42 13.99 0.66
CA PHE A 342 0.34 13.92 -0.60
C PHE A 342 1.49 14.96 -0.66
N PRO A 343 1.32 16.23 -0.23
CA PRO A 343 2.44 17.17 -0.19
C PRO A 343 3.60 16.71 0.72
N ALA A 344 3.30 16.09 1.85
CA ALA A 344 4.34 15.57 2.74
C ALA A 344 5.06 14.33 2.14
N PHE A 345 4.35 13.50 1.39
CA PHE A 345 4.91 12.38 0.62
C PHE A 345 5.84 12.90 -0.49
N GLU A 346 5.37 13.88 -1.25
CA GLU A 346 6.09 14.53 -2.35
C GLU A 346 7.43 15.10 -1.87
N LEU A 347 7.43 15.89 -0.81
CA LEU A 347 8.66 16.47 -0.22
C LEU A 347 9.66 15.38 0.20
N ARG A 348 9.19 14.30 0.85
CA ARG A 348 10.06 13.19 1.25
C ARG A 348 10.64 12.46 0.05
N LEU A 349 9.82 12.23 -0.99
CA LEU A 349 10.29 11.58 -2.20
C LEU A 349 11.35 12.43 -2.91
N HIS A 350 11.13 13.75 -3.02
CA HIS A 350 12.09 14.66 -3.64
C HIS A 350 13.43 14.62 -2.92
N ASP A 351 13.46 14.70 -1.57
CA ASP A 351 14.68 14.58 -0.77
C ASP A 351 15.39 13.24 -1.00
N ILE A 352 14.64 12.12 -1.06
CA ILE A 352 15.22 10.80 -1.35
C ILE A 352 15.87 10.78 -2.74
N LEU A 353 15.18 11.29 -3.76
CA LEU A 353 15.67 11.29 -5.14
C LEU A 353 16.94 12.17 -5.28
N ASP A 354 16.95 13.34 -4.66
CA ASP A 354 18.10 14.25 -4.68
C ASP A 354 19.33 13.61 -4.03
N ARG A 355 19.18 12.92 -2.90
CA ARG A 355 20.27 12.17 -2.26
C ARG A 355 20.81 11.06 -3.15
N VAL A 356 19.93 10.27 -3.78
CA VAL A 356 20.33 9.16 -4.65
C VAL A 356 21.08 9.67 -5.88
N LEU A 357 20.63 10.75 -6.49
CA LEU A 357 21.25 11.34 -7.68
C LEU A 357 22.58 11.99 -7.35
N SER A 358 22.71 12.71 -6.23
CA SER A 358 23.94 13.36 -5.76
C SER A 358 25.03 12.32 -5.43
N ALA A 359 24.70 11.27 -4.68
CA ALA A 359 25.64 10.20 -4.34
C ALA A 359 26.22 9.50 -5.58
N ASN A 360 25.39 9.31 -6.63
CA ASN A 360 25.86 8.74 -7.89
C ASN A 360 26.81 9.67 -8.66
N THR A 361 26.55 10.97 -8.64
CA THR A 361 27.39 11.96 -9.29
C THR A 361 28.79 12.00 -8.68
N GLU A 362 28.90 11.97 -7.35
CA GLU A 362 30.17 11.91 -6.61
C GLU A 362 30.93 10.61 -6.91
N CYS A 363 30.24 9.46 -6.91
CA CYS A 363 30.85 8.18 -7.23
C CYS A 363 31.42 8.12 -8.66
N ARG A 364 30.73 8.72 -9.62
CA ARG A 364 31.21 8.84 -11.01
C ARG A 364 32.41 9.78 -11.13
N ALA A 365 32.42 10.90 -10.41
CA ALA A 365 33.54 11.82 -10.38
C ALA A 365 34.80 11.15 -9.81
N MET A 366 34.68 10.40 -8.70
CA MET A 366 35.79 9.65 -8.11
C MET A 366 36.34 8.55 -9.04
N LYS A 367 35.50 7.80 -9.73
CA LYS A 367 35.92 6.78 -10.71
C LYS A 367 36.67 7.39 -11.90
N LYS A 368 36.26 8.56 -12.37
CA LYS A 368 37.02 9.27 -13.42
C LYS A 368 38.45 9.69 -12.95
N VAL A 369 38.56 10.16 -11.72
CA VAL A 369 39.86 10.58 -11.17
C VAL A 369 40.77 9.37 -10.95
N SER A 370 40.25 8.20 -10.55
CA SER A 370 41.04 6.97 -10.37
C SER A 370 41.54 6.31 -11.66
N LEU A 371 40.93 6.61 -12.81
CA LEU A 371 41.36 6.13 -14.13
C LEU A 371 42.50 6.98 -14.73
N TRP A 372 42.85 8.11 -14.11
CA TRP A 372 43.92 9.00 -14.53
C TRP A 372 45.12 8.97 -13.55
N ARG A 373 45.13 8.05 -12.59
CA ARG A 373 46.26 7.69 -11.74
C ARG A 373 46.69 6.23 -12.04
#